data_bd64ae226c63487cf3f1ead753de9a75
#
_entry.id   bd64ae226c63487cf3f1ead753de9a75
#
_cell.length_a   1.000
_cell.length_b   1.000
_cell.length_c   1.000
_cell.angle_alpha   90.00
_cell.angle_beta   90.00
_cell.angle_gamma   90.00
#
_symmetry.space_group_name_H-M   'P 1'
#
loop_
_entity.id
_entity.type
_entity.pdbx_description
1 polymer ?
#
loop_
_entity_poly.entity_id
_entity_poly.type
_entity_poly.pdbx_seq_one_letter_code
_entity_poly.pdbx_strand_id
1 'polypeptide(L)'
;MSQTQASQTILTYAREGLGQRIGFGKRPAVLVIDMQNDFCDPVSATTLHPSIVSTYDAIAQLCDLARCSSVPVIYTQGLVAADGSSASLWRLKMRNHGLRSVQIEGSRGAAIIDQLAPQPQDRVIRKWRPSAFFRTDLEIFLGVQGIDTLLVCGTSVSGCVRATVTDAFMRDIRCMVVRECVVDRTAEVMEANLFDLDQKYADVVSLADGLAYLKTLGASQDTNAR
;
A
#
# COMPACT_ATOMS: atom_id res chain seq x y z
N MET A 1 5.85 -24.08 0.18
CA MET A 1 5.40 -24.96 1.28
C MET A 1 4.38 -25.95 0.73
N SER A 2 4.37 -27.22 1.21
CA SER A 2 3.27 -28.13 0.88
C SER A 2 1.96 -27.66 1.54
N GLN A 3 0.80 -28.06 0.99
CA GLN A 3 -0.51 -27.76 1.60
C GLN A 3 -0.59 -28.19 3.06
N THR A 4 0.03 -29.30 3.42
CA THR A 4 0.09 -29.83 4.79
C THR A 4 0.87 -28.90 5.73
N GLN A 5 1.99 -28.33 5.26
CA GLN A 5 2.80 -27.39 6.06
C GLN A 5 2.08 -26.03 6.27
N ALA A 6 1.41 -25.52 5.24
CA ALA A 6 0.61 -24.29 5.35
C ALA A 6 -0.53 -24.46 6.37
N SER A 7 -1.26 -25.59 6.32
CA SER A 7 -2.32 -25.90 7.28
C SER A 7 -1.78 -26.01 8.72
N GLN A 8 -0.62 -26.64 8.91
CA GLN A 8 0.01 -26.77 10.24
C GLN A 8 0.42 -25.40 10.80
N THR A 9 0.94 -24.50 9.96
CA THR A 9 1.31 -23.14 10.37
C THR A 9 0.08 -22.36 10.83
N ILE A 10 -1.02 -22.38 10.07
CA ILE A 10 -2.28 -21.72 10.45
C ILE A 10 -2.80 -22.23 11.80
N LEU A 11 -2.80 -23.55 12.01
CA LEU A 11 -3.23 -24.15 13.26
C LEU A 11 -2.36 -23.72 14.46
N THR A 12 -1.05 -23.57 14.24
CA THR A 12 -0.13 -23.11 15.28
C THR A 12 -0.47 -21.68 15.71
N TYR A 13 -0.63 -20.78 14.75
CA TYR A 13 -0.97 -19.37 15.02
C TYR A 13 -2.34 -19.25 15.71
N ALA A 14 -3.34 -19.96 15.23
CA ALA A 14 -4.68 -19.98 15.85
C ALA A 14 -4.66 -20.48 17.31
N ARG A 15 -3.84 -21.50 17.60
CA ARG A 15 -3.67 -22.03 18.97
C ARG A 15 -3.05 -20.98 19.90
N GLU A 16 -2.19 -20.12 19.40
CA GLU A 16 -1.55 -19.03 20.13
C GLU A 16 -2.43 -17.76 20.20
N GLY A 17 -3.63 -17.79 19.61
CA GLY A 17 -4.56 -16.66 19.61
C GLY A 17 -4.22 -15.55 18.63
N LEU A 18 -3.32 -15.78 17.67
CA LEU A 18 -2.96 -14.85 16.61
C LEU A 18 -3.98 -14.88 15.48
N GLY A 19 -3.92 -13.88 14.58
CA GLY A 19 -4.79 -13.77 13.40
C GLY A 19 -6.23 -13.32 13.72
N GLN A 20 -6.45 -12.70 14.87
CA GLN A 20 -7.75 -12.09 15.17
C GLN A 20 -7.96 -10.86 14.32
N ARG A 21 -9.20 -10.66 13.83
CA ARG A 21 -9.55 -9.50 13.03
C ARG A 21 -9.58 -8.22 13.86
N ILE A 22 -8.92 -7.18 13.36
CA ILE A 22 -8.95 -5.83 13.94
C ILE A 22 -10.24 -5.11 13.50
N GLY A 23 -10.70 -5.37 12.29
CA GLY A 23 -11.88 -4.76 11.68
C GLY A 23 -11.68 -3.32 11.20
N PHE A 24 -12.60 -2.87 10.36
CA PHE A 24 -12.62 -1.49 9.88
C PHE A 24 -12.92 -0.52 11.03
N GLY A 25 -12.28 0.65 11.00
CA GLY A 25 -12.55 1.75 11.92
C GLY A 25 -13.69 2.64 11.44
N LYS A 26 -13.61 3.94 11.77
CA LYS A 26 -14.70 4.90 11.47
C LYS A 26 -14.30 5.96 10.44
N ARG A 27 -13.04 6.29 10.34
CA ARG A 27 -12.50 7.38 9.49
C ARG A 27 -11.34 6.86 8.63
N PRO A 28 -11.65 6.25 7.48
CA PRO A 28 -10.62 5.68 6.62
C PRO A 28 -9.94 6.70 5.71
N ALA A 29 -8.78 6.28 5.17
CA ALA A 29 -8.21 6.79 3.93
C ALA A 29 -7.75 5.62 3.05
N VAL A 30 -7.71 5.80 1.73
CA VAL A 30 -7.03 4.88 0.82
C VAL A 30 -5.56 5.30 0.70
N LEU A 31 -4.64 4.37 0.91
CA LEU A 31 -3.20 4.61 0.77
C LEU A 31 -2.63 3.76 -0.36
N VAL A 32 -2.27 4.43 -1.46
CA VAL A 32 -1.70 3.80 -2.67
C VAL A 32 -0.18 3.93 -2.63
N ILE A 33 0.52 2.82 -2.41
CA ILE A 33 1.96 2.80 -2.15
C ILE A 33 2.74 2.54 -3.45
N ASP A 34 3.58 3.53 -3.83
CA ASP A 34 4.64 3.43 -4.83
C ASP A 34 4.22 2.86 -6.20
N MET A 35 3.05 3.22 -6.69
CA MET A 35 2.60 2.87 -8.03
C MET A 35 3.28 3.76 -9.08
N GLN A 36 4.61 3.61 -9.19
CA GLN A 36 5.50 4.41 -10.02
C GLN A 36 5.94 3.64 -11.28
N ASN A 37 6.30 4.35 -12.35
CA ASN A 37 6.71 3.72 -13.61
C ASN A 37 7.88 2.74 -13.45
N ASP A 38 8.87 3.04 -12.61
CA ASP A 38 10.00 2.14 -12.35
C ASP A 38 9.61 0.80 -11.75
N PHE A 39 8.44 0.73 -11.09
CA PHE A 39 7.92 -0.52 -10.53
C PHE A 39 6.88 -1.18 -11.43
N CYS A 40 6.13 -0.39 -12.17
CA CYS A 40 4.83 -0.77 -12.70
C CYS A 40 4.76 -0.80 -14.24
N ASP A 41 5.51 0.08 -14.94
CA ASP A 41 5.45 0.16 -16.39
C ASP A 41 6.11 -1.08 -17.02
N PRO A 42 5.35 -1.99 -17.65
CA PRO A 42 5.91 -3.22 -18.23
C PRO A 42 6.89 -2.95 -19.38
N VAL A 43 6.89 -1.74 -19.93
CA VAL A 43 7.81 -1.31 -21.00
C VAL A 43 9.11 -0.72 -20.42
N SER A 44 9.14 -0.39 -19.15
CA SER A 44 10.34 0.13 -18.49
C SER A 44 11.38 -0.97 -18.33
N ALA A 45 12.62 -0.69 -18.70
CA ALA A 45 13.76 -1.60 -18.47
C ALA A 45 14.05 -1.84 -16.97
N THR A 46 13.45 -1.05 -16.11
CA THR A 46 13.63 -1.09 -14.65
C THR A 46 12.42 -1.66 -13.92
N THR A 47 11.38 -2.11 -14.67
CA THR A 47 10.16 -2.67 -14.08
C THR A 47 10.48 -3.80 -13.10
N LEU A 48 10.05 -3.63 -11.87
CA LEU A 48 10.25 -4.61 -10.79
C LEU A 48 9.09 -5.59 -10.62
N HIS A 49 7.91 -5.24 -11.17
CA HIS A 49 6.67 -6.00 -11.03
C HIS A 49 5.90 -6.11 -12.35
N PRO A 50 6.34 -6.94 -13.30
CA PRO A 50 5.71 -7.04 -14.62
C PRO A 50 4.25 -7.53 -14.57
N SER A 51 3.84 -8.21 -13.51
CA SER A 51 2.46 -8.71 -13.32
C SER A 51 1.51 -7.69 -12.68
N ILE A 52 1.98 -6.49 -12.35
CA ILE A 52 1.20 -5.49 -11.59
C ILE A 52 0.01 -4.92 -12.39
N VAL A 53 0.03 -5.03 -13.71
CA VAL A 53 -1.03 -4.49 -14.58
C VAL A 53 -2.42 -4.99 -14.17
N SER A 54 -2.53 -6.22 -13.69
CA SER A 54 -3.81 -6.79 -13.21
C SER A 54 -4.38 -6.10 -11.98
N THR A 55 -3.60 -5.30 -11.26
CA THR A 55 -4.05 -4.59 -10.06
C THR A 55 -4.57 -3.17 -10.35
N TYR A 56 -4.31 -2.62 -11.54
CA TYR A 56 -4.64 -1.21 -11.83
C TYR A 56 -6.12 -0.92 -11.72
N ASP A 57 -6.95 -1.75 -12.36
CA ASP A 57 -8.41 -1.58 -12.33
C ASP A 57 -8.98 -1.71 -10.92
N ALA A 58 -8.45 -2.63 -10.12
CA ALA A 58 -8.85 -2.83 -8.74
C ALA A 58 -8.52 -1.59 -7.87
N ILE A 59 -7.31 -1.05 -8.01
CA ILE A 59 -6.89 0.17 -7.31
C ILE A 59 -7.73 1.36 -7.76
N ALA A 60 -7.95 1.52 -9.08
CA ALA A 60 -8.76 2.61 -9.62
C ALA A 60 -10.18 2.57 -9.06
N GLN A 61 -10.85 1.41 -9.07
CA GLN A 61 -12.18 1.23 -8.51
C GLN A 61 -12.25 1.64 -7.03
N LEU A 62 -11.24 1.23 -6.23
CA LEU A 62 -11.19 1.57 -4.81
C LEU A 62 -11.02 3.08 -4.60
N CYS A 63 -10.10 3.71 -5.35
CA CYS A 63 -9.85 5.14 -5.28
C CYS A 63 -11.06 5.97 -5.73
N ASP A 64 -11.72 5.58 -6.82
CA ASP A 64 -12.88 6.31 -7.34
C ASP A 64 -14.05 6.26 -6.36
N LEU A 65 -14.32 5.08 -5.78
CA LEU A 65 -15.36 4.97 -4.76
C LEU A 65 -14.99 5.75 -3.49
N ALA A 66 -13.72 5.74 -3.07
CA ALA A 66 -13.26 6.54 -1.94
C ALA A 66 -13.52 8.04 -2.16
N ARG A 67 -13.16 8.57 -3.33
CA ARG A 67 -13.42 9.96 -3.71
C ARG A 67 -14.92 10.29 -3.71
N CYS A 68 -15.74 9.42 -4.29
CA CYS A 68 -17.21 9.56 -4.27
C CYS A 68 -17.80 9.55 -2.86
N SER A 69 -17.13 8.87 -1.92
CA SER A 69 -17.55 8.78 -0.51
C SER A 69 -16.86 9.82 0.39
N SER A 70 -16.19 10.84 -0.19
CA SER A 70 -15.42 11.87 0.53
C SER A 70 -14.34 11.27 1.44
N VAL A 71 -13.81 10.11 1.09
CA VAL A 71 -12.69 9.46 1.78
C VAL A 71 -11.39 9.89 1.12
N PRO A 72 -10.40 10.41 1.87
CA PRO A 72 -9.14 10.84 1.31
C PRO A 72 -8.39 9.71 0.59
N VAL A 73 -7.82 10.05 -0.58
CA VAL A 73 -6.88 9.19 -1.30
C VAL A 73 -5.47 9.77 -1.17
N ILE A 74 -4.55 8.94 -0.72
CA ILE A 74 -3.17 9.29 -0.44
C ILE A 74 -2.27 8.41 -1.29
N TYR A 75 -1.38 9.01 -2.04
CA TYR A 75 -0.35 8.30 -2.80
C TYR A 75 0.99 8.44 -2.11
N THR A 76 1.85 7.44 -2.22
CA THR A 76 3.26 7.61 -1.91
C THR A 76 4.11 7.57 -3.18
N GLN A 77 5.19 8.33 -3.14
CA GLN A 77 6.21 8.37 -4.18
C GLN A 77 7.57 8.16 -3.52
N GLY A 78 8.16 6.99 -3.74
CA GLY A 78 9.52 6.68 -3.30
C GLY A 78 10.51 7.42 -4.20
N LEU A 79 11.50 8.10 -3.61
CA LEU A 79 12.43 8.96 -4.34
C LEU A 79 13.88 8.73 -3.93
N VAL A 80 14.77 8.97 -4.89
CA VAL A 80 16.22 9.11 -4.70
C VAL A 80 16.64 10.44 -5.31
N ALA A 81 17.39 11.24 -4.57
CA ALA A 81 17.93 12.51 -5.10
C ALA A 81 18.81 12.27 -6.32
N ALA A 82 18.73 13.15 -7.31
CA ALA A 82 19.45 13.01 -8.58
C ALA A 82 20.97 12.93 -8.40
N ASP A 83 21.49 13.60 -7.37
CA ASP A 83 22.93 13.57 -7.00
C ASP A 83 23.31 12.32 -6.17
N GLY A 84 22.35 11.48 -5.81
CA GLY A 84 22.54 10.27 -5.02
C GLY A 84 22.72 10.51 -3.51
N SER A 85 22.63 11.74 -3.02
CA SER A 85 22.85 12.11 -1.61
C SER A 85 21.84 11.43 -0.65
N SER A 86 20.63 11.12 -1.12
CA SER A 86 19.61 10.42 -0.35
C SER A 86 19.66 8.91 -0.47
N ALA A 87 20.60 8.36 -1.23
CA ALA A 87 20.69 6.91 -1.46
C ALA A 87 20.89 6.16 -0.14
N SER A 88 20.04 5.14 0.06
CA SER A 88 20.09 4.31 1.27
C SER A 88 20.93 3.04 1.05
N LEU A 89 21.06 2.24 2.12
CA LEU A 89 21.62 0.89 2.03
C LEU A 89 20.91 -0.01 1.01
N TRP A 90 19.66 0.33 0.66
CA TRP A 90 18.88 -0.32 -0.41
C TRP A 90 19.65 -0.34 -1.72
N ARG A 91 20.39 0.74 -2.05
CA ARG A 91 21.24 0.81 -3.24
C ARG A 91 22.31 -0.28 -3.26
N LEU A 92 22.83 -0.68 -2.10
CA LEU A 92 23.81 -1.77 -2.00
C LEU A 92 23.17 -3.15 -2.21
N LYS A 93 21.92 -3.32 -1.79
CA LYS A 93 21.13 -4.55 -1.98
C LYS A 93 20.74 -4.76 -3.45
N MET A 94 20.62 -3.70 -4.23
CA MET A 94 20.14 -3.73 -5.60
C MET A 94 21.29 -3.60 -6.65
N ARG A 95 22.50 -3.94 -6.29
CA ARG A 95 23.74 -3.72 -7.08
C ARG A 95 23.70 -4.21 -8.53
N ASN A 96 23.00 -5.30 -8.81
CA ASN A 96 23.07 -5.98 -10.11
C ASN A 96 22.09 -5.46 -11.17
N HIS A 97 21.22 -4.53 -10.85
CA HIS A 97 20.21 -4.06 -11.79
C HIS A 97 20.62 -2.82 -12.59
N GLY A 98 21.90 -2.46 -12.60
CA GLY A 98 22.32 -1.24 -13.30
C GLY A 98 21.61 0.01 -12.80
N LEU A 99 21.12 0.01 -11.57
CA LEU A 99 20.24 0.97 -10.95
C LEU A 99 20.87 2.34 -10.73
N ARG A 100 21.40 2.87 -11.80
CA ARG A 100 21.79 4.28 -11.80
C ARG A 100 20.59 5.23 -11.83
N SER A 101 19.35 4.70 -11.93
CA SER A 101 18.19 5.53 -12.26
C SER A 101 16.83 5.12 -11.70
N VAL A 102 16.74 4.22 -10.71
CA VAL A 102 15.42 3.89 -10.14
C VAL A 102 14.96 4.96 -9.17
N GLN A 103 13.74 5.45 -9.36
CA GLN A 103 13.08 6.44 -8.52
C GLN A 103 13.84 7.79 -8.42
N ILE A 104 14.63 8.13 -9.43
CA ILE A 104 15.34 9.42 -9.45
C ILE A 104 14.32 10.54 -9.49
N GLU A 105 14.39 11.43 -8.52
CA GLU A 105 13.52 12.61 -8.43
C GLU A 105 13.49 13.38 -9.74
N GLY A 106 12.28 13.70 -10.22
CA GLY A 106 12.05 14.39 -11.48
C GLY A 106 12.10 13.50 -12.73
N SER A 107 12.50 12.22 -12.61
CA SER A 107 12.47 11.30 -13.77
C SER A 107 11.06 10.76 -14.04
N ARG A 108 10.80 10.31 -15.28
CA ARG A 108 9.58 9.57 -15.62
C ARG A 108 9.44 8.29 -14.78
N GLY A 109 10.53 7.62 -14.49
CA GLY A 109 10.53 6.40 -13.67
C GLY A 109 9.97 6.61 -12.27
N ALA A 110 10.29 7.75 -11.66
CA ALA A 110 9.78 8.15 -10.35
C ALA A 110 8.34 8.66 -10.37
N ALA A 111 7.77 9.01 -11.53
CA ALA A 111 6.39 9.46 -11.62
C ALA A 111 5.41 8.31 -11.34
N ILE A 112 4.27 8.63 -10.72
CA ILE A 112 3.14 7.71 -10.58
C ILE A 112 2.62 7.40 -12.00
N ILE A 113 2.20 6.17 -12.23
CA ILE A 113 1.71 5.72 -13.54
C ILE A 113 0.45 6.47 -13.95
N ASP A 114 0.31 6.71 -15.24
CA ASP A 114 -0.80 7.50 -15.79
C ASP A 114 -2.17 6.90 -15.50
N GLN A 115 -2.27 5.56 -15.46
CA GLN A 115 -3.50 4.82 -15.15
C GLN A 115 -4.03 5.07 -13.74
N LEU A 116 -3.17 5.49 -12.83
CA LEU A 116 -3.51 5.80 -11.43
C LEU A 116 -3.10 7.22 -11.06
N ALA A 117 -3.07 8.14 -12.03
CA ALA A 117 -2.66 9.52 -11.80
C ALA A 117 -3.46 10.15 -10.65
N PRO A 118 -2.79 10.76 -9.65
CA PRO A 118 -3.47 11.46 -8.58
C PRO A 118 -4.34 12.60 -9.12
N GLN A 119 -5.53 12.76 -8.54
CA GLN A 119 -6.41 13.90 -8.83
C GLN A 119 -6.02 15.13 -7.97
N PRO A 120 -6.46 16.35 -8.32
CA PRO A 120 -6.06 17.58 -7.61
C PRO A 120 -6.35 17.57 -6.10
N GLN A 121 -7.37 16.84 -5.64
CA GLN A 121 -7.73 16.70 -4.22
C GLN A 121 -6.93 15.61 -3.50
N ASP A 122 -6.22 14.74 -4.22
CA ASP A 122 -5.46 13.66 -3.63
C ASP A 122 -4.15 14.16 -3.05
N ARG A 123 -3.67 13.50 -2.00
CA ARG A 123 -2.40 13.84 -1.39
C ARG A 123 -1.28 12.95 -1.92
N VAL A 124 -0.14 13.54 -2.28
CA VAL A 124 1.06 12.79 -2.63
C VAL A 124 2.12 12.97 -1.54
N ILE A 125 2.50 11.88 -0.89
CA ILE A 125 3.55 11.81 0.14
C ILE A 125 4.86 11.40 -0.53
N ARG A 126 5.84 12.29 -0.51
CA ARG A 126 7.19 12.01 -1.00
C ARG A 126 8.02 11.36 0.10
N LYS A 127 8.65 10.24 -0.18
CA LYS A 127 9.41 9.48 0.82
C LYS A 127 10.76 9.00 0.28
N TRP A 128 11.73 8.89 1.18
CA TRP A 128 13.10 8.49 0.88
C TRP A 128 13.46 7.11 1.47
N ARG A 129 12.50 6.44 2.08
CA ARG A 129 12.65 5.14 2.73
C ARG A 129 11.41 4.27 2.48
N PRO A 130 11.49 2.95 2.72
CA PRO A 130 10.36 2.06 2.45
C PRO A 130 9.06 2.46 3.12
N SER A 131 9.07 2.75 4.42
CA SER A 131 7.85 3.16 5.13
C SER A 131 7.40 4.56 4.74
N ALA A 132 6.10 4.72 4.53
CA ALA A 132 5.45 6.00 4.28
C ALA A 132 5.45 6.93 5.51
N PHE A 133 5.68 6.40 6.71
CA PHE A 133 5.75 7.18 7.94
C PHE A 133 7.15 7.73 8.22
N PHE A 134 8.20 7.12 7.64
CA PHE A 134 9.56 7.49 8.01
C PHE A 134 9.97 8.86 7.49
N ARG A 135 10.01 9.85 8.37
CA ARG A 135 10.40 11.25 8.09
C ARG A 135 9.56 11.88 6.96
N THR A 136 8.26 11.62 6.99
CA THR A 136 7.26 12.27 6.14
C THR A 136 6.23 12.99 7.01
N ASP A 137 5.32 13.71 6.39
CA ASP A 137 4.21 14.37 7.05
C ASP A 137 2.91 13.51 7.09
N LEU A 138 2.99 12.22 6.72
CA LEU A 138 1.83 11.34 6.68
C LEU A 138 1.13 11.24 8.04
N GLU A 139 1.89 11.01 9.12
CA GLU A 139 1.35 10.88 10.47
C GLU A 139 0.63 12.15 10.92
N ILE A 140 1.21 13.32 10.63
CA ILE A 140 0.59 14.62 10.92
C ILE A 140 -0.73 14.75 10.16
N PHE A 141 -0.74 14.43 8.86
CA PHE A 141 -1.94 14.48 8.04
C PHE A 141 -3.05 13.57 8.56
N LEU A 142 -2.72 12.31 8.86
CA LEU A 142 -3.69 11.34 9.40
C LEU A 142 -4.28 11.84 10.73
N GLY A 143 -3.43 12.34 11.62
CA GLY A 143 -3.85 12.89 12.92
C GLY A 143 -4.78 14.09 12.80
N VAL A 144 -4.44 15.06 11.95
CA VAL A 144 -5.28 16.25 11.72
C VAL A 144 -6.64 15.89 11.11
N GLN A 145 -6.68 14.90 10.21
CA GLN A 145 -7.91 14.41 9.60
C GLN A 145 -8.67 13.42 10.51
N GLY A 146 -8.08 12.99 11.62
CA GLY A 146 -8.65 11.99 12.53
C GLY A 146 -8.80 10.61 11.89
N ILE A 147 -7.93 10.27 10.92
CA ILE A 147 -7.96 8.99 10.22
C ILE A 147 -7.47 7.88 11.14
N ASP A 148 -8.27 6.84 11.30
CA ASP A 148 -8.01 5.67 12.14
C ASP A 148 -7.80 4.37 11.37
N THR A 149 -8.00 4.41 10.04
CA THR A 149 -7.99 3.22 9.19
C THR A 149 -7.37 3.53 7.83
N LEU A 150 -6.50 2.65 7.34
CA LEU A 150 -5.91 2.73 6.00
C LEU A 150 -6.34 1.50 5.17
N LEU A 151 -7.00 1.73 4.02
CA LEU A 151 -7.13 0.73 2.98
C LEU A 151 -5.85 0.77 2.15
N VAL A 152 -5.02 -0.25 2.29
CA VAL A 152 -3.65 -0.26 1.75
C VAL A 152 -3.59 -0.98 0.42
N CYS A 153 -3.03 -0.30 -0.59
CA CYS A 153 -2.83 -0.77 -1.95
C CYS A 153 -1.37 -0.55 -2.39
N GLY A 154 -0.99 -1.15 -3.51
CA GLY A 154 0.27 -0.84 -4.20
C GLY A 154 1.37 -1.88 -4.05
N THR A 155 2.63 -1.44 -4.09
CA THR A 155 3.79 -2.32 -4.22
C THR A 155 4.95 -1.88 -3.31
N SER A 156 5.84 -2.77 -2.91
CA SER A 156 5.84 -4.23 -2.90
C SER A 156 5.32 -4.73 -1.56
N VAL A 157 4.58 -5.81 -1.54
CA VAL A 157 4.03 -6.36 -0.28
C VAL A 157 5.16 -6.64 0.71
N SER A 158 6.25 -7.27 0.28
CA SER A 158 7.43 -7.56 1.12
C SER A 158 8.30 -6.36 1.46
N GLY A 159 8.05 -5.22 0.85
CA GLY A 159 8.86 -4.00 0.95
C GLY A 159 8.12 -2.82 1.56
N CYS A 160 7.76 -1.85 0.71
CA CYS A 160 7.16 -0.59 1.14
C CYS A 160 5.79 -0.77 1.80
N VAL A 161 4.96 -1.71 1.31
CA VAL A 161 3.68 -2.05 1.91
C VAL A 161 3.89 -2.58 3.33
N ARG A 162 4.70 -3.65 3.49
CA ARG A 162 5.01 -4.23 4.80
C ARG A 162 5.58 -3.20 5.78
N ALA A 163 6.56 -2.41 5.34
CA ALA A 163 7.19 -1.40 6.20
C ALA A 163 6.17 -0.36 6.68
N THR A 164 5.28 0.10 5.78
CA THR A 164 4.25 1.08 6.10
C THR A 164 3.18 0.52 7.03
N VAL A 165 2.70 -0.70 6.76
CA VAL A 165 1.69 -1.38 7.59
C VAL A 165 2.22 -1.62 9.01
N THR A 166 3.47 -2.07 9.14
CA THR A 166 4.09 -2.28 10.45
C THR A 166 4.22 -0.97 11.23
N ASP A 167 4.61 0.12 10.56
CA ASP A 167 4.70 1.45 11.18
C ASP A 167 3.32 2.02 11.54
N ALA A 168 2.28 1.75 10.74
CA ALA A 168 0.91 2.12 11.06
C ALA A 168 0.40 1.39 12.32
N PHE A 169 0.65 0.07 12.40
CA PHE A 169 0.29 -0.74 13.56
C PHE A 169 0.92 -0.21 14.85
N MET A 170 2.20 0.19 14.83
CA MET A 170 2.87 0.80 15.98
C MET A 170 2.30 2.17 16.39
N ARG A 171 1.37 2.73 15.60
CA ARG A 171 0.66 3.99 15.83
C ARG A 171 -0.83 3.80 16.09
N ASP A 172 -1.25 2.56 16.35
CA ASP A 172 -2.65 2.18 16.56
C ASP A 172 -3.57 2.55 15.37
N ILE A 173 -3.03 2.62 14.15
CA ILE A 173 -3.77 2.84 12.91
C ILE A 173 -4.08 1.48 12.28
N ARG A 174 -5.38 1.18 12.10
CA ARG A 174 -5.83 -0.05 11.44
C ARG A 174 -5.40 -0.08 9.98
N CYS A 175 -4.87 -1.20 9.53
CA CYS A 175 -4.57 -1.43 8.12
C CYS A 175 -5.43 -2.56 7.57
N MET A 176 -6.18 -2.26 6.53
CA MET A 176 -6.90 -3.21 5.68
C MET A 176 -6.10 -3.36 4.39
N VAL A 177 -5.29 -4.40 4.28
CA VAL A 177 -4.52 -4.68 3.06
C VAL A 177 -5.45 -5.32 2.04
N VAL A 178 -5.75 -4.59 0.96
CA VAL A 178 -6.69 -5.07 -0.07
C VAL A 178 -5.95 -6.00 -1.03
N ARG A 179 -6.25 -7.30 -0.95
CA ARG A 179 -5.48 -8.36 -1.62
C ARG A 179 -5.32 -8.14 -3.12
N GLU A 180 -6.39 -7.81 -3.83
CA GLU A 180 -6.40 -7.60 -5.28
C GLU A 180 -5.73 -6.28 -5.70
N CYS A 181 -5.45 -5.41 -4.74
CA CYS A 181 -4.83 -4.11 -4.95
C CYS A 181 -3.34 -4.07 -4.58
N VAL A 182 -2.74 -5.20 -4.20
CA VAL A 182 -1.32 -5.26 -3.85
C VAL A 182 -0.58 -6.32 -4.67
N VAL A 183 0.73 -6.15 -4.83
CA VAL A 183 1.55 -7.07 -5.62
C VAL A 183 2.97 -7.15 -5.08
N ASP A 184 3.63 -8.27 -5.40
CA ASP A 184 5.07 -8.45 -5.20
C ASP A 184 5.71 -9.15 -6.43
N ARG A 185 7.01 -9.38 -6.39
CA ARG A 185 7.79 -9.95 -7.50
C ARG A 185 7.38 -11.37 -7.86
N THR A 186 7.02 -12.17 -6.86
CA THR A 186 6.51 -13.52 -7.06
C THR A 186 5.32 -13.77 -6.14
N ALA A 187 4.47 -14.72 -6.53
CA ALA A 187 3.32 -15.10 -5.73
C ALA A 187 3.74 -15.68 -4.37
N GLU A 188 4.82 -16.44 -4.31
CA GLU A 188 5.32 -17.04 -3.06
C GLU A 188 5.73 -15.98 -2.04
N VAL A 189 6.47 -14.95 -2.50
CA VAL A 189 6.88 -13.82 -1.64
C VAL A 189 5.66 -13.02 -1.19
N MET A 190 4.73 -12.75 -2.11
CA MET A 190 3.49 -12.05 -1.81
C MET A 190 2.68 -12.79 -0.74
N GLU A 191 2.37 -14.07 -0.94
CA GLU A 191 1.55 -14.86 -0.02
C GLU A 191 2.20 -15.01 1.37
N ALA A 192 3.51 -15.23 1.44
CA ALA A 192 4.22 -15.31 2.71
C ALA A 192 4.13 -14.01 3.51
N ASN A 193 4.24 -12.86 2.85
CA ASN A 193 4.16 -11.56 3.51
C ASN A 193 2.72 -11.18 3.85
N LEU A 194 1.75 -11.47 2.99
CA LEU A 194 0.33 -11.26 3.30
C LEU A 194 -0.09 -12.10 4.50
N PHE A 195 0.34 -13.38 4.56
CA PHE A 195 0.09 -14.22 5.72
C PHE A 195 0.64 -13.59 7.01
N ASP A 196 1.90 -13.16 7.02
CA ASP A 196 2.53 -12.59 8.20
C ASP A 196 1.88 -11.26 8.64
N LEU A 197 1.48 -10.42 7.67
CA LEU A 197 0.72 -9.20 7.93
C LEU A 197 -0.65 -9.49 8.53
N ASP A 198 -1.39 -10.44 7.96
CA ASP A 198 -2.74 -10.83 8.39
C ASP A 198 -2.75 -11.45 9.80
N GLN A 199 -1.67 -12.14 10.17
CA GLN A 199 -1.59 -12.75 11.49
C GLN A 199 -1.21 -11.78 12.62
N LYS A 200 -0.60 -10.62 12.30
CA LYS A 200 0.05 -9.81 13.35
C LYS A 200 -0.22 -8.31 13.28
N TYR A 201 -0.38 -7.72 12.09
CA TYR A 201 -0.26 -6.27 11.92
C TYR A 201 -1.43 -5.63 11.18
N ALA A 202 -2.24 -6.40 10.47
CA ALA A 202 -3.29 -5.89 9.60
C ALA A 202 -4.38 -6.94 9.41
N ASP A 203 -5.49 -6.55 8.81
CA ASP A 203 -6.42 -7.47 8.20
C ASP A 203 -6.18 -7.50 6.68
N VAL A 204 -5.95 -8.67 6.11
CA VAL A 204 -5.99 -8.86 4.66
C VAL A 204 -7.45 -9.09 4.26
N VAL A 205 -7.96 -8.18 3.42
CA VAL A 205 -9.38 -8.15 3.01
C VAL A 205 -9.49 -8.25 1.49
N SER A 206 -10.66 -8.64 1.00
CA SER A 206 -10.94 -8.61 -0.45
C SER A 206 -11.25 -7.18 -0.92
N LEU A 207 -11.12 -6.94 -2.24
CA LEU A 207 -11.59 -5.70 -2.87
C LEU A 207 -13.10 -5.51 -2.61
N ALA A 208 -13.88 -6.58 -2.66
CA ALA A 208 -15.32 -6.54 -2.41
C ALA A 208 -15.64 -6.02 -1.00
N ASP A 209 -14.90 -6.45 0.03
CA ASP A 209 -15.06 -5.97 1.41
C ASP A 209 -14.69 -4.49 1.52
N GLY A 210 -13.57 -4.08 0.90
CA GLY A 210 -13.15 -2.67 0.87
C GLY A 210 -14.19 -1.77 0.21
N LEU A 211 -14.73 -2.17 -0.94
CA LEU A 211 -15.79 -1.45 -1.65
C LEU A 211 -17.10 -1.41 -0.85
N ALA A 212 -17.49 -2.52 -0.23
CA ALA A 212 -18.68 -2.58 0.61
C ALA A 212 -18.57 -1.60 1.80
N TYR A 213 -17.41 -1.59 2.46
CA TYR A 213 -17.16 -0.67 3.56
C TYR A 213 -17.24 0.81 3.13
N LEU A 214 -16.60 1.20 2.02
CA LEU A 214 -16.66 2.59 1.52
C LEU A 214 -18.08 3.03 1.18
N LYS A 215 -18.93 2.14 0.64
CA LYS A 215 -20.34 2.42 0.36
C LYS A 215 -21.14 2.77 1.61
N THR A 216 -20.85 2.15 2.76
CA THR A 216 -21.55 2.46 4.00
C THR A 216 -21.29 3.90 4.48
N LEU A 217 -20.14 4.46 4.15
CA LEU A 217 -19.77 5.82 4.53
C LEU A 217 -20.48 6.86 3.67
N GLY A 218 -20.60 6.62 2.36
CA GLY A 218 -21.33 7.50 1.44
C GLY A 218 -22.81 7.61 1.82
N ALA A 219 -23.45 6.49 2.15
CA ALA A 219 -24.87 6.46 2.56
C ALA A 219 -25.14 7.25 3.86
N SER A 220 -24.18 7.32 4.77
CA SER A 220 -24.31 8.05 6.04
C SER A 220 -24.26 9.58 5.86
N GLN A 221 -23.64 10.09 4.79
CA GLN A 221 -23.58 11.53 4.50
C GLN A 221 -24.87 12.06 3.90
N ASP A 222 -25.55 11.28 3.06
CA ASP A 222 -26.85 11.66 2.47
C ASP A 222 -27.96 11.77 3.51
N THR A 223 -27.87 11.05 4.63
CA THR A 223 -28.86 11.08 5.72
C THR A 223 -28.70 12.31 6.63
N ASN A 224 -27.50 12.89 6.73
CA ASN A 224 -27.22 14.09 7.52
C ASN A 224 -27.40 15.40 6.74
N ALA A 225 -27.65 15.34 5.44
CA ALA A 225 -27.86 16.51 4.56
C ALA A 225 -29.35 16.83 4.33
N ARG A 226 -30.26 16.11 4.99
CA ARG A 226 -31.71 16.34 5.02
C ARG A 226 -32.15 16.75 6.41
#